data_1e222edbd6ba8e15e87c6b3bbec4b607
#
_entry.id   1e222edbd6ba8e15e87c6b3bbec4b607
#
_cell.length_a   1.000
_cell.length_b   1.000
_cell.length_c   1.000
_cell.angle_alpha   90.00
_cell.angle_beta   90.00
_cell.angle_gamma   90.00
#
_symmetry.space_group_name_H-M   'P 1'
#
loop_
_entity.id
_entity.type
_entity.pdbx_description
1 polymer ?
#
loop_
_entity_poly.entity_id
_entity_poly.type
_entity_poly.pdbx_seq_one_letter_code
_entity_poly.pdbx_strand_id
1 'polypeptide(L)'
;EFGWPPGVISETGADMSRFPTVGHFASWMGLCPGTKITGGKVMSGRTKRCANRAAQALRLAAAALRTSQSALGAYYRRMCSRMDKPKAVAAAAHKLARLIYTMLTKGEEYTDQGQAYYEERYRERVLRQLSQRAQKLGMQLVAVPLPA
;
A
#
# COMPACT_ATOMS: atom_id res chain seq x y z
N GLU A 1 -0.97 -9.20 20.53
CA GLU A 1 -0.07 -10.10 19.79
C GLU A 1 -0.52 -10.18 18.33
N PHE A 2 0.11 -9.41 17.46
CA PHE A 2 -0.05 -9.60 16.04
C PHE A 2 0.74 -10.86 15.64
N GLY A 3 0.08 -12.01 15.76
CA GLY A 3 0.62 -13.25 15.21
C GLY A 3 0.79 -13.10 13.70
N TRP A 4 2.00 -13.32 13.23
CA TRP A 4 2.32 -13.40 11.79
C TRP A 4 1.33 -14.34 11.12
N PRO A 5 0.76 -14.00 9.96
CA PRO A 5 -0.05 -14.96 9.23
C PRO A 5 0.81 -16.18 8.88
N PRO A 6 0.57 -17.33 9.50
CA PRO A 6 1.44 -18.51 9.37
C PRO A 6 1.63 -18.95 7.92
N GLY A 7 0.66 -18.62 7.06
CA GLY A 7 0.74 -18.92 5.63
C GLY A 7 1.79 -18.13 4.85
N VAL A 8 2.27 -16.98 5.36
CA VAL A 8 3.32 -16.21 4.65
C VAL A 8 4.68 -16.84 4.93
N ILE A 9 4.98 -17.12 6.20
CA ILE A 9 6.26 -17.71 6.59
C ILE A 9 6.41 -19.14 6.05
N SER A 10 5.33 -19.92 6.02
CA SER A 10 5.37 -21.30 5.48
C SER A 10 5.68 -21.35 3.98
N GLU A 11 5.30 -20.34 3.22
CA GLU A 11 5.56 -20.28 1.76
C GLU A 11 6.91 -19.59 1.44
N THR A 12 7.31 -18.57 2.20
CA THR A 12 8.53 -17.81 1.93
C THR A 12 9.76 -18.39 2.60
N GLY A 13 9.58 -19.11 3.73
CA GLY A 13 10.66 -19.37 4.67
C GLY A 13 11.10 -18.09 5.39
N ALA A 14 11.97 -18.23 6.38
CA ALA A 14 12.57 -17.09 7.09
C ALA A 14 13.75 -16.47 6.30
N ASP A 15 14.25 -17.15 5.29
CA ASP A 15 15.39 -16.71 4.49
C ASP A 15 14.95 -15.76 3.37
N MET A 16 15.19 -14.45 3.60
CA MET A 16 14.89 -13.38 2.65
C MET A 16 16.03 -13.12 1.65
N SER A 17 17.16 -13.85 1.73
CA SER A 17 18.30 -13.69 0.81
C SER A 17 17.93 -13.95 -0.65
N ARG A 18 16.90 -14.78 -0.88
CA ARG A 18 16.33 -15.08 -2.20
C ARG A 18 15.70 -13.86 -2.88
N PHE A 19 15.41 -12.81 -2.13
CA PHE A 19 14.75 -11.61 -2.61
C PHE A 19 15.64 -10.38 -2.40
N PRO A 20 16.47 -10.00 -3.37
CA PRO A 20 17.41 -8.87 -3.23
C PRO A 20 16.72 -7.55 -2.93
N THR A 21 15.47 -7.38 -3.39
CA THR A 21 14.68 -6.17 -3.15
C THR A 21 13.22 -6.48 -2.82
N VAL A 22 12.56 -5.53 -2.19
CA VAL A 22 11.11 -5.59 -1.93
C VAL A 22 10.29 -5.77 -3.22
N GLY A 23 10.78 -5.24 -4.34
CA GLY A 23 10.14 -5.40 -5.66
C GLY A 23 10.15 -6.85 -6.14
N HIS A 24 11.27 -7.57 -5.97
CA HIS A 24 11.38 -9.00 -6.29
C HIS A 24 10.42 -9.83 -5.44
N PHE A 25 10.34 -9.55 -4.15
CA PHE A 25 9.42 -10.21 -3.23
C PHE A 25 7.95 -10.01 -3.62
N ALA A 26 7.53 -8.75 -3.84
CA ALA A 26 6.17 -8.44 -4.25
C ALA A 26 5.82 -9.00 -5.65
N SER A 27 6.78 -9.04 -6.56
CA SER A 27 6.62 -9.63 -7.90
C SER A 27 6.47 -11.15 -7.83
N TRP A 28 7.26 -11.82 -6.99
CA TRP A 28 7.14 -13.25 -6.75
C TRP A 28 5.77 -13.63 -6.20
N MET A 29 5.20 -12.80 -5.32
CA MET A 29 3.82 -12.97 -4.83
C MET A 29 2.75 -12.65 -5.89
N GLY A 30 3.12 -12.12 -7.07
CA GLY A 30 2.14 -11.70 -8.08
C GLY A 30 1.29 -10.51 -7.65
N LEU A 31 1.80 -9.66 -6.76
CA LEU A 31 1.11 -8.45 -6.28
C LEU A 31 1.52 -7.18 -7.03
N CYS A 32 2.55 -7.26 -7.88
CA CYS A 32 2.95 -6.15 -8.74
C CYS A 32 2.07 -6.07 -9.99
N PRO A 33 1.74 -4.86 -10.47
CA PRO A 33 1.03 -4.69 -11.73
C PRO A 33 1.92 -5.16 -12.89
N GLY A 34 1.37 -6.01 -13.76
CA GLY A 34 1.99 -6.41 -15.02
C GLY A 34 1.71 -5.38 -16.10
N THR A 35 2.30 -4.19 -15.98
CA THR A 35 2.02 -3.08 -16.89
C THR A 35 2.46 -3.43 -18.31
N LYS A 36 1.50 -3.42 -19.25
CA LYS A 36 1.75 -3.55 -20.69
C LYS A 36 1.63 -2.17 -21.33
N ILE A 37 2.70 -1.71 -21.98
CA ILE A 37 2.76 -0.43 -22.67
C ILE A 37 2.97 -0.70 -24.14
N THR A 38 2.19 -0.06 -25.01
CA THR A 38 2.34 -0.09 -26.46
C THR A 38 2.15 1.32 -27.00
N GLY A 39 3.10 1.80 -27.79
CA GLY A 39 3.05 3.15 -28.36
C GLY A 39 2.93 4.27 -27.30
N GLY A 40 3.56 4.12 -26.15
CA GLY A 40 3.49 5.08 -25.04
C GLY A 40 2.19 5.04 -24.22
N LYS A 41 1.22 4.19 -24.58
CA LYS A 41 -0.05 4.04 -23.87
C LYS A 41 -0.04 2.79 -23.00
N VAL A 42 -0.52 2.92 -21.76
CA VAL A 42 -0.71 1.79 -20.85
C VAL A 42 -1.95 1.00 -21.28
N MET A 43 -1.75 -0.20 -21.80
CA MET A 43 -2.82 -1.09 -22.26
C MET A 43 -3.44 -1.91 -21.12
N SER A 44 -2.65 -2.28 -20.14
CA SER A 44 -3.12 -3.06 -18.99
C SER A 44 -2.21 -2.87 -17.79
N GLY A 45 -2.79 -2.74 -16.60
CA GLY A 45 -2.12 -2.73 -15.31
C GLY A 45 -2.50 -3.93 -14.44
N ARG A 46 -3.04 -5.01 -15.03
CA ARG A 46 -3.45 -6.20 -14.27
C ARG A 46 -2.27 -6.88 -13.61
N THR A 47 -2.45 -7.33 -12.37
CA THR A 47 -1.50 -8.23 -11.72
C THR A 47 -1.50 -9.58 -12.41
N LYS A 48 -0.34 -10.25 -12.43
CA LYS A 48 -0.24 -11.61 -12.96
C LYS A 48 -1.10 -12.57 -12.12
N ARG A 49 -1.70 -13.57 -12.77
CA ARG A 49 -2.33 -14.68 -12.04
C ARG A 49 -1.22 -15.44 -11.30
N CYS A 50 -1.41 -15.64 -10.02
CA CYS A 50 -0.47 -16.36 -9.17
C CYS A 50 -1.25 -17.24 -8.20
N ALA A 51 -0.84 -18.50 -8.10
CA ALA A 51 -1.41 -19.49 -7.17
C ALA A 51 -0.75 -19.43 -5.77
N ASN A 52 0.04 -18.40 -5.49
CA ASN A 52 0.77 -18.24 -4.24
C ASN A 52 -0.19 -18.06 -3.06
N ARG A 53 -0.14 -18.97 -2.08
CA ARG A 53 -0.98 -18.95 -0.87
C ARG A 53 -0.72 -17.72 -0.01
N ALA A 54 0.54 -17.28 0.08
CA ALA A 54 0.90 -16.06 0.81
C ALA A 54 0.22 -14.83 0.21
N ALA A 55 0.18 -14.73 -1.11
CA ALA A 55 -0.53 -13.64 -1.79
C ALA A 55 -2.03 -13.66 -1.55
N GLN A 56 -2.65 -14.86 -1.48
CA GLN A 56 -4.06 -15.01 -1.14
C GLN A 56 -4.33 -14.57 0.30
N ALA A 57 -3.48 -15.01 1.26
CA ALA A 57 -3.59 -14.60 2.65
C ALA A 57 -3.48 -13.07 2.81
N LEU A 58 -2.55 -12.43 2.09
CA LEU A 58 -2.41 -10.98 2.10
C LEU A 58 -3.60 -10.24 1.48
N ARG A 59 -4.24 -10.80 0.45
CA ARG A 59 -5.48 -10.23 -0.11
C ARG A 59 -6.64 -10.34 0.87
N LEU A 60 -6.77 -11.46 1.58
CA LEU A 60 -7.78 -11.62 2.63
C LEU A 60 -7.52 -10.65 3.81
N ALA A 61 -6.28 -10.55 4.26
CA ALA A 61 -5.88 -9.59 5.29
C ALA A 61 -6.17 -8.14 4.85
N ALA A 62 -5.87 -7.80 3.60
CA ALA A 62 -6.17 -6.49 3.03
C ALA A 62 -7.68 -6.19 2.99
N ALA A 63 -8.51 -7.17 2.67
CA ALA A 63 -9.97 -7.01 2.69
C ALA A 63 -10.50 -6.78 4.11
N ALA A 64 -9.91 -7.44 5.11
CA ALA A 64 -10.27 -7.26 6.53
C ALA A 64 -9.92 -5.85 7.07
N LEU A 65 -8.99 -5.13 6.42
CA LEU A 65 -8.65 -3.75 6.80
C LEU A 65 -9.81 -2.75 6.67
N ARG A 66 -10.89 -3.13 6.03
CA ARG A 66 -12.06 -2.24 5.81
C ARG A 66 -12.60 -1.65 7.11
N THR A 67 -12.70 -2.44 8.15
CA THR A 67 -13.24 -2.06 9.46
C THR A 67 -12.16 -1.66 10.48
N SER A 68 -10.89 -1.81 10.12
CA SER A 68 -9.78 -1.52 11.02
C SER A 68 -9.58 -0.01 11.20
N GLN A 69 -9.36 0.41 12.45
CA GLN A 69 -9.00 1.79 12.82
C GLN A 69 -7.48 2.06 12.72
N SER A 70 -6.74 1.13 12.13
CA SER A 70 -5.30 1.26 11.90
C SER A 70 -4.96 2.24 10.77
N ALA A 71 -3.70 2.66 10.71
CA ALA A 71 -3.17 3.43 9.59
C ALA A 71 -3.34 2.70 8.25
N LEU A 72 -3.19 1.36 8.24
CA LEU A 72 -3.43 0.53 7.06
C LEU A 72 -4.90 0.49 6.68
N GLY A 73 -5.82 0.47 7.66
CA GLY A 73 -7.26 0.57 7.42
C GLY A 73 -7.64 1.89 6.76
N ALA A 74 -7.11 3.00 7.25
CA ALA A 74 -7.29 4.33 6.64
C ALA A 74 -6.75 4.37 5.20
N TYR A 75 -5.57 3.80 4.98
CA TYR A 75 -5.00 3.65 3.63
C TYR A 75 -5.94 2.87 2.71
N TYR A 76 -6.44 1.71 3.15
CA TYR A 76 -7.34 0.87 2.35
C TYR A 76 -8.64 1.59 1.99
N ARG A 77 -9.31 2.24 2.95
CA ARG A 77 -10.54 3.01 2.70
C ARG A 77 -10.30 4.13 1.68
N ARG A 78 -9.16 4.79 1.74
CA ARG A 78 -8.75 5.79 0.76
C ARG A 78 -8.49 5.21 -0.63
N MET A 79 -7.92 4.01 -0.72
CA MET A 79 -7.80 3.33 -2.02
C MET A 79 -9.17 2.98 -2.59
N CYS A 80 -10.12 2.53 -1.76
CA CYS A 80 -11.49 2.24 -2.18
C CYS A 80 -12.26 3.46 -2.70
N SER A 81 -11.96 4.68 -2.23
CA SER A 81 -12.58 5.91 -2.75
C SER A 81 -12.02 6.36 -4.11
N ARG A 82 -10.86 5.84 -4.52
CA ARG A 82 -10.16 6.24 -5.76
C ARG A 82 -10.19 5.20 -6.86
N MET A 83 -10.41 3.95 -6.52
CA MET A 83 -10.37 2.81 -7.45
C MET A 83 -11.33 1.71 -7.02
N ASP A 84 -11.63 0.80 -7.95
CA ASP A 84 -12.50 -0.36 -7.67
C ASP A 84 -11.96 -1.22 -6.53
N LYS A 85 -12.87 -1.84 -5.77
CA LYS A 85 -12.53 -2.69 -4.62
C LYS A 85 -11.44 -3.75 -4.91
N PRO A 86 -11.48 -4.51 -6.02
CA PRO A 86 -10.44 -5.49 -6.31
C PRO A 86 -9.05 -4.87 -6.48
N LYS A 87 -8.98 -3.67 -7.10
CA LYS A 87 -7.73 -2.92 -7.24
C LYS A 87 -7.23 -2.39 -5.90
N ALA A 88 -8.15 -1.90 -5.05
CA ALA A 88 -7.82 -1.44 -3.70
C ALA A 88 -7.28 -2.58 -2.82
N VAL A 89 -7.88 -3.77 -2.89
CA VAL A 89 -7.39 -4.98 -2.21
C VAL A 89 -5.98 -5.34 -2.68
N ALA A 90 -5.73 -5.33 -3.99
CA ALA A 90 -4.40 -5.62 -4.53
C ALA A 90 -3.35 -4.59 -4.07
N ALA A 91 -3.70 -3.30 -4.06
CA ALA A 91 -2.82 -2.23 -3.60
C ALA A 91 -2.50 -2.36 -2.10
N ALA A 92 -3.50 -2.67 -1.26
CA ALA A 92 -3.30 -2.89 0.16
C ALA A 92 -2.49 -4.16 0.44
N ALA A 93 -2.74 -5.26 -0.27
CA ALA A 93 -1.95 -6.49 -0.18
C ALA A 93 -0.48 -6.25 -0.58
N HIS A 94 -0.23 -5.48 -1.63
CA HIS A 94 1.12 -5.07 -2.01
C HIS A 94 1.80 -4.25 -0.91
N LYS A 95 1.06 -3.34 -0.26
CA LYS A 95 1.60 -2.56 0.86
C LYS A 95 1.94 -3.45 2.05
N LEU A 96 1.07 -4.40 2.40
CA LEU A 96 1.33 -5.40 3.43
C LEU A 96 2.58 -6.23 3.10
N ALA A 97 2.74 -6.70 1.87
CA ALA A 97 3.93 -7.43 1.43
C ALA A 97 5.21 -6.62 1.64
N ARG A 98 5.19 -5.33 1.31
CA ARG A 98 6.34 -4.43 1.53
C ARG A 98 6.69 -4.27 3.01
N LEU A 99 5.70 -4.15 3.88
CA LEU A 99 5.91 -4.07 5.32
C LEU A 99 6.53 -5.37 5.86
N ILE A 100 5.98 -6.51 5.48
CA ILE A 100 6.50 -7.83 5.87
C ILE A 100 7.95 -7.98 5.40
N TYR A 101 8.26 -7.62 4.16
CA TYR A 101 9.63 -7.67 3.66
C TYR A 101 10.58 -6.83 4.52
N THR A 102 10.19 -5.59 4.84
CA THR A 102 11.01 -4.70 5.68
C THR A 102 11.22 -5.27 7.08
N MET A 103 10.18 -5.81 7.69
CA MET A 103 10.26 -6.42 9.01
C MET A 103 11.18 -7.65 9.02
N LEU A 104 11.07 -8.51 8.00
CA LEU A 104 11.90 -9.72 7.90
C LEU A 104 13.37 -9.42 7.56
N THR A 105 13.63 -8.36 6.81
CA THR A 105 15.01 -8.01 6.41
C THR A 105 15.73 -7.15 7.44
N LYS A 106 15.01 -6.26 8.14
CA LYS A 106 15.60 -5.33 9.10
C LYS A 106 15.44 -5.78 10.55
N GLY A 107 14.59 -6.78 10.82
CA GLY A 107 14.27 -7.20 12.18
C GLY A 107 13.49 -6.14 12.99
N GLU A 108 12.90 -5.14 12.32
CA GLU A 108 12.11 -4.10 12.97
C GLU A 108 10.66 -4.56 13.14
N GLU A 109 10.07 -4.33 14.30
CA GLU A 109 8.66 -4.56 14.53
C GLU A 109 7.81 -3.45 13.91
N TYR A 110 6.65 -3.82 13.36
CA TYR A 110 5.69 -2.84 12.86
C TYR A 110 4.90 -2.25 14.03
N THR A 111 5.03 -0.95 14.24
CA THR A 111 4.18 -0.20 15.15
C THR A 111 3.11 0.55 14.36
N ASP A 112 1.83 0.25 14.63
CA ASP A 112 0.74 0.99 14.00
C ASP A 112 0.55 2.34 14.71
N GLN A 113 0.68 3.41 13.94
CA GLN A 113 0.52 4.78 14.44
C GLN A 113 -0.92 5.27 14.41
N GLY A 114 -1.85 4.40 14.01
CA GLY A 114 -3.27 4.66 13.97
C GLY A 114 -3.76 5.48 12.79
N GLN A 115 -5.09 5.56 12.67
CA GLN A 115 -5.77 6.24 11.58
C GLN A 115 -5.49 7.75 11.56
N ALA A 116 -5.55 8.41 12.73
CA ALA A 116 -5.38 9.86 12.84
C ALA A 116 -4.01 10.31 12.30
N TYR A 117 -2.94 9.61 12.67
CA TYR A 117 -1.60 9.87 12.13
C TYR A 117 -1.54 9.74 10.61
N TYR A 118 -2.16 8.69 10.06
CA TYR A 118 -2.20 8.50 8.61
C TYR A 118 -2.94 9.64 7.91
N GLU A 119 -4.07 10.08 8.45
CA GLU A 119 -4.88 11.15 7.88
C GLU A 119 -4.15 12.49 7.92
N GLU A 120 -3.46 12.80 9.01
CA GLU A 120 -2.64 14.00 9.14
C GLU A 120 -1.49 14.02 8.12
N ARG A 121 -0.72 12.95 8.03
CA ARG A 121 0.36 12.80 7.04
C ARG A 121 -0.15 12.90 5.61
N TYR A 122 -1.35 12.41 5.35
CA TYR A 122 -1.98 12.56 4.04
C TYR A 122 -2.37 14.01 3.77
N ARG A 123 -2.98 14.69 4.74
CA ARG A 123 -3.36 16.11 4.65
C ARG A 123 -2.14 16.99 4.37
N GLU A 124 -1.05 16.80 5.10
CA GLU A 124 0.21 17.52 4.87
C GLU A 124 0.73 17.32 3.42
N ARG A 125 0.67 16.09 2.92
CA ARG A 125 1.09 15.78 1.54
C ARG A 125 0.23 16.51 0.52
N VAL A 126 -1.09 16.50 0.70
CA VAL A 126 -2.03 17.21 -0.19
C VAL A 126 -1.76 18.70 -0.18
N LEU A 127 -1.60 19.32 1.00
CA LEU A 127 -1.31 20.74 1.14
C LEU A 127 0.01 21.10 0.44
N ARG A 128 1.06 20.29 0.61
CA ARG A 128 2.34 20.49 -0.07
C ARG A 128 2.21 20.44 -1.60
N GLN A 129 1.44 19.47 -2.12
CA GLN A 129 1.22 19.37 -3.57
C GLN A 129 0.40 20.53 -4.12
N LEU A 130 -0.63 20.97 -3.39
CA LEU A 130 -1.45 22.13 -3.76
C LEU A 130 -0.62 23.41 -3.75
N SER A 131 0.20 23.61 -2.72
CA SER A 131 1.10 24.76 -2.61
C SER A 131 2.07 24.81 -3.79
N GLN A 132 2.70 23.70 -4.14
CA GLN A 132 3.60 23.62 -5.29
C GLN A 132 2.88 23.92 -6.61
N ARG A 133 1.64 23.46 -6.78
CA ARG A 133 0.85 23.78 -7.97
C ARG A 133 0.45 25.24 -8.03
N ALA A 134 0.02 25.82 -6.91
CA ALA A 134 -0.31 27.23 -6.81
C ALA A 134 0.89 28.11 -7.16
N GLN A 135 2.07 27.81 -6.62
CA GLN A 135 3.30 28.55 -6.93
C GLN A 135 3.66 28.52 -8.43
N LYS A 136 3.49 27.36 -9.08
CA LYS A 136 3.71 27.24 -10.55
C LYS A 136 2.78 28.13 -11.37
N LEU A 137 1.62 28.49 -10.83
CA LEU A 137 0.63 29.37 -11.45
C LEU A 137 0.73 30.82 -10.95
N GLY A 138 1.76 31.17 -10.17
CA GLY A 138 1.93 32.48 -9.58
C GLY A 138 0.95 32.80 -8.44
N MET A 139 0.36 31.77 -7.82
CA MET A 139 -0.64 31.91 -6.74
C MET A 139 -0.07 31.41 -5.40
N GLN A 140 -0.65 31.89 -4.31
CA GLN A 140 -0.36 31.41 -2.95
C GLN A 140 -1.58 30.75 -2.34
N LEU A 141 -1.35 29.72 -1.55
CA LEU A 141 -2.39 29.06 -0.76
C LEU A 141 -2.52 29.79 0.59
N VAL A 142 -3.72 30.29 0.87
CA VAL A 142 -4.02 30.93 2.15
C VAL A 142 -5.06 30.13 2.90
N ALA A 143 -4.80 29.83 4.18
CA ALA A 143 -5.77 29.16 5.03
C ALA A 143 -6.94 30.09 5.34
N VAL A 144 -8.16 29.67 5.02
CA VAL A 144 -9.39 30.37 5.39
C VAL A 144 -9.93 29.74 6.66
N PRO A 145 -10.22 30.47 7.73
CA PRO A 145 -10.86 29.91 8.92
C PRO A 145 -12.22 29.34 8.52
N LEU A 146 -12.45 28.07 8.84
CA LEU A 146 -13.75 27.43 8.65
C LEU A 146 -14.77 28.16 9.55
N PRO A 147 -15.97 28.50 9.05
CA PRO A 147 -17.04 29.00 9.90
C PRO A 147 -17.36 27.93 10.97
N ALA A 148 -17.53 28.41 12.19
CA ALA A 148 -17.90 27.58 13.33
C ALA A 148 -19.27 26.92 13.14
#